data_0d8ef70dd40f7ea0d55952b0c0232982
#
_entry.id   0d8ef70dd40f7ea0d55952b0c0232982
#
_cell.length_a   1.000
_cell.length_b   1.000
_cell.length_c   1.000
_cell.angle_alpha   90.00
_cell.angle_beta   90.00
_cell.angle_gamma   90.00
#
_symmetry.space_group_name_H-M   'P 1'
#
loop_
_entity.id
_entity.type
_entity.pdbx_description
1 polymer ?
#
loop_
_entity_poly.entity_id
_entity_poly.type
_entity_poly.pdbx_seq_one_letter_code
_entity_poly.pdbx_strand_id
1 'polypeptide(L)'
;VLVDTRPDETAAILFTSGSTGIPKGVVYRHRHFAAQVDMLKNAFGIRPGEVDLATFPPFALFDPALGMTTVVPYMDPTRPATANPTYLVQAIEQFSVTNLFGSPALLKVLGKYCTEHARVLPTLKRVLSAGAAVPGDTIAMMQKAMPKDGLVHTPYGATECLPLACISSADMSPELLAATRSGKGTCVGQPVAPNRVAILRLTDEAVETFGPEDLLATGAIGEIIVSGPTTTDSYWQRTAQTRLAKTRDPDGQLWHRMGDAGYFDAQGRLWFCGRKSQRVQTALGDLFADQIEAVFNGIEGVERTALVGVGAPGQQEPVLCIELHNIKST
;
A
#
# COMPACT_ATOMS: atom_id res chain seq x y z
N VAL A 1 15.35 -33.31 4.53
CA VAL A 1 16.57 -32.83 3.86
C VAL A 1 16.35 -31.35 3.56
N LEU A 2 17.16 -30.48 4.14
CA LEU A 2 17.17 -29.06 3.78
C LEU A 2 17.94 -28.92 2.46
N VAL A 3 17.37 -28.16 1.52
CA VAL A 3 18.05 -27.83 0.27
C VAL A 3 18.89 -26.58 0.53
N ASP A 4 20.14 -26.60 0.12
CA ASP A 4 21.03 -25.45 0.18
C ASP A 4 20.64 -24.47 -0.95
N THR A 5 19.99 -23.37 -0.60
CA THR A 5 19.51 -22.35 -1.54
C THR A 5 20.43 -21.13 -1.50
N ARG A 6 20.70 -20.56 -2.69
CA ARG A 6 21.52 -19.33 -2.78
C ARG A 6 20.61 -18.09 -2.73
N PRO A 7 21.08 -16.99 -2.17
CA PRO A 7 20.30 -15.74 -2.08
C PRO A 7 19.77 -15.24 -3.43
N ASP A 8 20.53 -15.48 -4.51
CA ASP A 8 20.21 -15.01 -5.86
C ASP A 8 19.41 -16.01 -6.71
N GLU A 9 19.11 -17.19 -6.20
CA GLU A 9 18.22 -18.13 -6.88
C GLU A 9 16.79 -17.60 -6.87
N THR A 10 16.04 -17.90 -7.95
CA THR A 10 14.62 -17.55 -8.04
C THR A 10 13.81 -18.38 -7.05
N ALA A 11 13.16 -17.72 -6.12
CA ALA A 11 12.32 -18.36 -5.12
C ALA A 11 10.86 -18.46 -5.56
N ALA A 12 10.36 -17.41 -6.24
CA ALA A 12 8.98 -17.35 -6.71
C ALA A 12 8.81 -16.37 -7.88
N ILE A 13 7.72 -16.51 -8.61
CA ILE A 13 7.22 -15.53 -9.56
C ILE A 13 5.85 -15.10 -9.07
N LEU A 14 5.72 -13.85 -8.61
CA LEU A 14 4.48 -13.30 -8.08
C LEU A 14 3.83 -12.39 -9.10
N PHE A 15 2.59 -12.68 -9.46
CA PHE A 15 1.88 -11.89 -10.45
C PHE A 15 1.23 -10.65 -9.81
N THR A 16 1.41 -9.49 -10.48
CA THR A 16 0.71 -8.27 -10.10
C THR A 16 -0.78 -8.36 -10.43
N SER A 17 -1.62 -7.58 -9.74
CA SER A 17 -3.08 -7.59 -9.96
C SER A 17 -3.53 -7.13 -11.35
N GLY A 18 -2.62 -6.58 -12.17
CA GLY A 18 -2.92 -6.20 -13.55
C GLY A 18 -3.89 -5.02 -13.70
N SER A 19 -4.05 -4.17 -12.67
CA SER A 19 -4.95 -3.01 -12.70
C SER A 19 -4.72 -2.05 -13.88
N THR A 20 -3.57 -2.12 -14.51
CA THR A 20 -3.17 -1.29 -15.67
C THR A 20 -2.87 -2.11 -16.92
N GLY A 21 -3.34 -3.36 -17.02
CA GLY A 21 -3.11 -4.22 -18.18
C GLY A 21 -2.83 -5.68 -17.83
N ILE A 22 -2.08 -6.37 -18.70
CA ILE A 22 -1.76 -7.80 -18.51
C ILE A 22 -0.89 -7.96 -17.26
N PRO A 23 -1.24 -8.88 -16.33
CA PRO A 23 -0.46 -9.17 -15.15
C PRO A 23 1.01 -9.47 -15.48
N LYS A 24 1.93 -8.92 -14.69
CA LYS A 24 3.37 -9.12 -14.83
C LYS A 24 3.88 -10.02 -13.72
N GLY A 25 4.63 -11.06 -14.09
CA GLY A 25 5.28 -11.94 -13.12
C GLY A 25 6.55 -11.30 -12.56
N VAL A 26 6.51 -10.85 -11.33
CA VAL A 26 7.66 -10.27 -10.61
C VAL A 26 8.59 -11.40 -10.16
N VAL A 27 9.86 -11.35 -10.52
CA VAL A 27 10.84 -12.37 -10.14
C VAL A 27 11.36 -12.11 -8.74
N TYR A 28 10.95 -12.95 -7.80
CA TYR A 28 11.44 -12.94 -6.43
C TYR A 28 12.62 -13.90 -6.27
N ARG A 29 13.68 -13.42 -5.62
CA ARG A 29 14.82 -14.24 -5.20
C ARG A 29 14.74 -14.51 -3.71
N HIS A 30 15.44 -15.52 -3.20
CA HIS A 30 15.48 -15.83 -1.78
C HIS A 30 15.89 -14.61 -0.93
N ARG A 31 16.87 -13.81 -1.40
CA ARG A 31 17.29 -12.57 -0.72
C ARG A 31 16.18 -11.57 -0.52
N HIS A 32 15.22 -11.46 -1.45
CA HIS A 32 14.10 -10.51 -1.33
C HIS A 32 13.17 -10.90 -0.19
N PHE A 33 12.84 -12.19 -0.05
CA PHE A 33 12.03 -12.69 1.06
C PHE A 33 12.75 -12.54 2.41
N ALA A 34 14.05 -12.87 2.46
CA ALA A 34 14.85 -12.68 3.67
C ALA A 34 14.86 -11.20 4.11
N ALA A 35 15.08 -10.28 3.16
CA ALA A 35 15.03 -8.85 3.43
C ALA A 35 13.63 -8.38 3.87
N GLN A 36 12.55 -8.92 3.29
CA GLN A 36 11.19 -8.60 3.73
C GLN A 36 10.94 -9.05 5.18
N VAL A 37 11.37 -10.25 5.56
CA VAL A 37 11.25 -10.76 6.95
C VAL A 37 11.95 -9.79 7.92
N ASP A 38 13.19 -9.41 7.63
CA ASP A 38 13.96 -8.49 8.47
C ASP A 38 13.29 -7.10 8.54
N MET A 39 12.82 -6.58 7.42
CA MET A 39 12.15 -5.27 7.38
C MET A 39 10.82 -5.30 8.13
N LEU A 40 9.99 -6.33 7.96
CA LEU A 40 8.72 -6.48 8.68
C LEU A 40 8.97 -6.56 10.20
N LYS A 41 9.94 -7.38 10.61
CA LYS A 41 10.33 -7.53 12.01
C LYS A 41 10.74 -6.20 12.64
N ASN A 42 11.60 -5.46 11.96
CA ASN A 42 12.16 -4.21 12.47
C ASN A 42 11.16 -3.05 12.40
N ALA A 43 10.45 -2.89 11.28
CA ALA A 43 9.51 -1.78 11.08
C ALA A 43 8.28 -1.87 11.99
N PHE A 44 7.81 -3.08 12.26
CA PHE A 44 6.58 -3.30 13.02
C PHE A 44 6.85 -3.87 14.43
N GLY A 45 8.10 -4.06 14.82
CA GLY A 45 8.47 -4.57 16.14
C GLY A 45 7.94 -5.98 16.43
N ILE A 46 7.83 -6.82 15.38
CA ILE A 46 7.34 -8.20 15.51
C ILE A 46 8.35 -9.04 16.29
N ARG A 47 7.86 -9.85 17.23
CA ARG A 47 8.69 -10.69 18.10
C ARG A 47 8.26 -12.17 17.99
N PRO A 48 9.21 -13.11 18.11
CA PRO A 48 8.87 -14.51 18.22
C PRO A 48 7.88 -14.78 19.34
N GLY A 49 6.94 -15.71 19.10
CA GLY A 49 5.87 -16.05 20.02
C GLY A 49 4.59 -15.23 19.90
N GLU A 50 4.57 -14.20 19.03
CA GLU A 50 3.33 -13.51 18.67
C GLU A 50 2.41 -14.41 17.83
N VAL A 51 1.11 -14.08 17.80
CA VAL A 51 0.09 -14.84 17.07
C VAL A 51 -0.53 -13.94 16.02
N ASP A 52 -0.47 -14.36 14.74
CA ASP A 52 -1.09 -13.65 13.61
C ASP A 52 -2.42 -14.28 13.20
N LEU A 53 -3.43 -13.45 12.94
CA LEU A 53 -4.65 -13.84 12.25
C LEU A 53 -4.46 -13.59 10.75
N ALA A 54 -4.09 -14.62 10.02
CA ALA A 54 -3.79 -14.57 8.60
C ALA A 54 -5.05 -14.56 7.74
N THR A 55 -5.63 -13.40 7.50
CA THR A 55 -6.83 -13.27 6.65
C THR A 55 -6.50 -13.22 5.15
N PHE A 56 -5.21 -13.07 4.82
CA PHE A 56 -4.68 -13.16 3.47
C PHE A 56 -3.55 -14.20 3.44
N PRO A 57 -3.80 -15.41 2.91
CA PRO A 57 -2.89 -16.56 3.01
C PRO A 57 -1.42 -16.31 2.61
N PRO A 58 -1.11 -15.52 1.57
CA PRO A 58 0.28 -15.24 1.23
C PRO A 58 1.11 -14.60 2.34
N PHE A 59 0.48 -13.83 3.24
CA PHE A 59 1.19 -13.23 4.38
C PHE A 59 1.52 -14.25 5.47
N ALA A 60 0.71 -15.29 5.63
CA ALA A 60 0.99 -16.38 6.56
C ALA A 60 2.32 -17.11 6.28
N LEU A 61 2.84 -16.99 5.05
CA LEU A 61 4.14 -17.56 4.68
C LEU A 61 5.31 -16.90 5.40
N PHE A 62 5.15 -15.65 5.88
CA PHE A 62 6.17 -14.95 6.64
C PHE A 62 6.19 -15.32 8.11
N ASP A 63 5.07 -15.76 8.68
CA ASP A 63 4.92 -16.02 10.11
C ASP A 63 5.96 -17.00 10.68
N PRO A 64 6.23 -18.16 10.05
CA PRO A 64 7.27 -19.07 10.56
C PRO A 64 8.65 -18.42 10.62
N ALA A 65 9.00 -17.61 9.61
CA ALA A 65 10.28 -16.91 9.57
C ALA A 65 10.35 -15.76 10.59
N LEU A 66 9.21 -15.16 10.95
CA LEU A 66 9.08 -14.16 12.00
C LEU A 66 9.00 -14.78 13.40
N GLY A 67 8.88 -16.11 13.50
CA GLY A 67 8.68 -16.85 14.76
C GLY A 67 7.29 -16.71 15.34
N MET A 68 6.29 -16.42 14.50
CA MET A 68 4.88 -16.25 14.87
C MET A 68 4.10 -17.56 14.70
N THR A 69 3.01 -17.65 15.45
CA THR A 69 1.98 -18.69 15.23
C THR A 69 0.93 -18.12 14.28
N THR A 70 0.60 -18.85 13.23
CA THR A 70 -0.45 -18.49 12.28
C THR A 70 -1.79 -19.08 12.69
N VAL A 71 -2.81 -18.24 12.80
CA VAL A 71 -4.21 -18.64 12.92
C VAL A 71 -4.92 -18.32 11.61
N VAL A 72 -5.44 -19.34 10.92
CA VAL A 72 -6.21 -19.16 9.69
C VAL A 72 -7.69 -19.10 10.05
N PRO A 73 -8.37 -17.95 9.89
CA PRO A 73 -9.77 -17.82 10.26
C PRO A 73 -10.69 -18.53 9.25
N TYR A 74 -11.88 -18.91 9.71
CA TYR A 74 -12.91 -19.45 8.83
C TYR A 74 -13.56 -18.33 8.01
N MET A 75 -13.04 -18.11 6.81
CA MET A 75 -13.54 -17.12 5.86
C MET A 75 -13.09 -17.46 4.43
N ASP A 76 -13.75 -16.87 3.44
CA ASP A 76 -13.24 -16.85 2.06
C ASP A 76 -12.26 -15.67 1.89
N PRO A 77 -10.94 -15.93 1.74
CA PRO A 77 -9.95 -14.86 1.61
C PRO A 77 -10.05 -14.07 0.31
N THR A 78 -10.76 -14.60 -0.70
CA THR A 78 -11.01 -13.90 -1.98
C THR A 78 -12.16 -12.90 -1.89
N ARG A 79 -12.98 -12.99 -0.82
CA ARG A 79 -14.16 -12.16 -0.58
C ARG A 79 -14.16 -11.58 0.84
N PRO A 80 -13.14 -10.80 1.23
CA PRO A 80 -12.95 -10.35 2.62
C PRO A 80 -14.12 -9.52 3.15
N ALA A 81 -14.84 -8.80 2.29
CA ALA A 81 -16.02 -8.02 2.67
C ALA A 81 -17.21 -8.89 3.13
N THR A 82 -17.20 -10.19 2.82
CA THR A 82 -18.26 -11.14 3.21
C THR A 82 -17.89 -11.97 4.45
N ALA A 83 -16.75 -11.71 5.06
CA ALA A 83 -16.32 -12.42 6.25
C ALA A 83 -17.30 -12.24 7.41
N ASN A 84 -17.59 -13.34 8.14
CA ASN A 84 -18.39 -13.25 9.34
C ASN A 84 -17.54 -12.71 10.50
N PRO A 85 -17.80 -11.48 11.00
CA PRO A 85 -16.96 -10.88 12.04
C PRO A 85 -17.01 -11.63 13.36
N THR A 86 -18.06 -12.39 13.66
CA THR A 86 -18.15 -13.21 14.85
C THR A 86 -17.05 -14.27 14.89
N TYR A 87 -16.78 -14.91 13.75
CA TYR A 87 -15.71 -15.93 13.66
C TYR A 87 -14.32 -15.30 13.80
N LEU A 88 -14.14 -14.08 13.26
CA LEU A 88 -12.88 -13.36 13.42
C LEU A 88 -12.62 -12.99 14.88
N VAL A 89 -13.63 -12.45 15.57
CA VAL A 89 -13.55 -12.09 17.00
C VAL A 89 -13.30 -13.35 17.85
N GLN A 90 -14.03 -14.44 17.61
CA GLN A 90 -13.82 -15.70 18.32
C GLN A 90 -12.39 -16.23 18.14
N ALA A 91 -11.86 -16.19 16.91
CA ALA A 91 -10.48 -16.61 16.65
C ALA A 91 -9.46 -15.72 17.40
N ILE A 92 -9.67 -14.39 17.38
CA ILE A 92 -8.80 -13.44 18.08
C ILE A 92 -8.79 -13.73 19.59
N GLU A 93 -9.96 -13.92 20.19
CA GLU A 93 -10.10 -14.20 21.63
C GLU A 93 -9.56 -15.57 22.01
N GLN A 94 -9.94 -16.63 21.27
CA GLN A 94 -9.56 -18.01 21.56
C GLN A 94 -8.04 -18.24 21.49
N PHE A 95 -7.38 -17.63 20.50
CA PHE A 95 -5.95 -17.83 20.27
C PHE A 95 -5.09 -16.67 20.77
N SER A 96 -5.69 -15.69 21.48
CA SER A 96 -4.97 -14.50 21.98
C SER A 96 -4.16 -13.81 20.88
N VAL A 97 -4.79 -13.59 19.74
CA VAL A 97 -4.15 -13.01 18.55
C VAL A 97 -3.61 -11.62 18.87
N THR A 98 -2.35 -11.38 18.52
CA THR A 98 -1.65 -10.12 18.77
C THR A 98 -1.47 -9.29 17.52
N ASN A 99 -1.53 -9.92 16.33
CA ASN A 99 -1.31 -9.33 15.04
C ASN A 99 -2.42 -9.74 14.06
N LEU A 100 -2.86 -8.81 13.22
CA LEU A 100 -3.85 -9.06 12.17
C LEU A 100 -3.38 -8.40 10.88
N PHE A 101 -3.22 -9.18 9.80
CA PHE A 101 -3.18 -8.61 8.46
C PHE A 101 -4.57 -8.67 7.84
N GLY A 102 -5.11 -7.53 7.38
CA GLY A 102 -6.43 -7.47 6.78
C GLY A 102 -6.57 -6.41 5.70
N SER A 103 -7.35 -6.71 4.66
CA SER A 103 -7.71 -5.70 3.66
C SER A 103 -8.58 -4.59 4.27
N PRO A 104 -8.63 -3.37 3.68
CA PRO A 104 -9.52 -2.31 4.16
C PRO A 104 -10.98 -2.75 4.28
N ALA A 105 -11.45 -3.58 3.34
CA ALA A 105 -12.82 -4.13 3.37
C ALA A 105 -13.07 -5.04 4.58
N LEU A 106 -12.11 -5.91 4.94
CA LEU A 106 -12.20 -6.74 6.13
C LEU A 106 -12.20 -5.91 7.40
N LEU A 107 -11.29 -4.94 7.49
CA LEU A 107 -11.20 -4.05 8.65
C LEU A 107 -12.48 -3.24 8.86
N LYS A 108 -13.13 -2.81 7.78
CA LYS A 108 -14.43 -2.13 7.85
C LYS A 108 -15.51 -3.05 8.46
N VAL A 109 -15.57 -4.32 8.03
CA VAL A 109 -16.52 -5.31 8.58
C VAL A 109 -16.25 -5.57 10.06
N LEU A 110 -15.00 -5.83 10.43
CA LEU A 110 -14.61 -6.12 11.81
C LEU A 110 -14.81 -4.89 12.72
N GLY A 111 -14.35 -3.70 12.29
CA GLY A 111 -14.46 -2.47 13.05
C GLY A 111 -15.90 -2.03 13.28
N LYS A 112 -16.76 -2.18 12.27
CA LYS A 112 -18.20 -1.94 12.38
C LYS A 112 -18.84 -2.86 13.41
N TYR A 113 -18.58 -4.18 13.32
CA TYR A 113 -19.08 -5.16 14.27
C TYR A 113 -18.64 -4.85 15.70
N CYS A 114 -17.35 -4.56 15.90
CA CYS A 114 -16.84 -4.21 17.22
C CYS A 114 -17.51 -2.95 17.79
N THR A 115 -17.77 -1.95 16.96
CA THR A 115 -18.44 -0.72 17.36
C THR A 115 -19.90 -0.97 17.75
N GLU A 116 -20.65 -1.72 16.92
CA GLU A 116 -22.07 -2.02 17.15
C GLU A 116 -22.32 -2.90 18.39
N HIS A 117 -21.35 -3.79 18.72
CA HIS A 117 -21.47 -4.73 19.82
C HIS A 117 -20.60 -4.36 21.04
N ALA A 118 -20.03 -3.15 21.05
CA ALA A 118 -19.12 -2.68 22.10
C ALA A 118 -17.99 -3.69 22.42
N ARG A 119 -17.45 -4.37 21.38
CA ARG A 119 -16.39 -5.37 21.54
C ARG A 119 -15.02 -4.71 21.55
N VAL A 120 -14.17 -5.17 22.48
CA VAL A 120 -12.75 -4.83 22.55
C VAL A 120 -11.93 -6.09 22.30
N LEU A 121 -10.84 -5.97 21.58
CA LEU A 121 -9.90 -7.02 21.22
C LEU A 121 -8.59 -6.80 22.02
N PRO A 122 -8.55 -7.17 23.32
CA PRO A 122 -7.52 -6.70 24.24
C PRO A 122 -6.12 -7.22 23.95
N THR A 123 -6.00 -8.29 23.18
CA THR A 123 -4.71 -8.88 22.82
C THR A 123 -4.14 -8.32 21.51
N LEU A 124 -4.97 -7.64 20.69
CA LEU A 124 -4.60 -7.20 19.36
C LEU A 124 -3.72 -5.93 19.42
N LYS A 125 -2.41 -6.11 19.32
CA LYS A 125 -1.43 -5.02 19.41
C LYS A 125 -1.20 -4.32 18.07
N ARG A 126 -1.32 -5.06 16.97
CA ARG A 126 -0.95 -4.61 15.64
C ARG A 126 -1.95 -5.05 14.59
N VAL A 127 -2.38 -4.09 13.79
CA VAL A 127 -3.15 -4.34 12.57
C VAL A 127 -2.34 -3.82 11.39
N LEU A 128 -2.12 -4.64 10.39
CA LEU A 128 -1.49 -4.25 9.13
C LEU A 128 -2.54 -4.29 8.02
N SER A 129 -2.66 -3.22 7.24
CA SER A 129 -3.58 -3.17 6.11
C SER A 129 -2.91 -2.56 4.90
N ALA A 130 -2.95 -3.28 3.79
CA ALA A 130 -2.33 -2.90 2.52
C ALA A 130 -3.21 -3.28 1.32
N GLY A 131 -2.74 -2.92 0.11
CA GLY A 131 -3.40 -3.20 -1.16
C GLY A 131 -4.32 -2.08 -1.64
N ALA A 132 -4.83 -1.24 -0.76
CA ALA A 132 -5.57 -0.01 -1.05
C ALA A 132 -5.48 0.95 0.13
N ALA A 133 -5.83 2.22 -0.09
CA ALA A 133 -5.93 3.19 1.00
C ALA A 133 -7.01 2.75 2.01
N VAL A 134 -6.69 2.85 3.31
CA VAL A 134 -7.64 2.55 4.39
C VAL A 134 -8.38 3.83 4.77
N PRO A 135 -9.72 3.86 4.70
CA PRO A 135 -10.49 5.03 5.12
C PRO A 135 -10.24 5.38 6.60
N GLY A 136 -10.16 6.67 6.90
CA GLY A 136 -9.85 7.15 8.25
C GLY A 136 -10.89 6.74 9.30
N ASP A 137 -12.16 6.62 8.92
CA ASP A 137 -13.23 6.09 9.78
C ASP A 137 -13.02 4.62 10.14
N THR A 138 -12.55 3.82 9.18
CA THR A 138 -12.22 2.41 9.40
C THR A 138 -11.04 2.28 10.37
N ILE A 139 -10.01 3.11 10.22
CA ILE A 139 -8.88 3.16 11.16
C ILE A 139 -9.37 3.54 12.54
N ALA A 140 -10.22 4.56 12.65
CA ALA A 140 -10.78 5.01 13.94
C ALA A 140 -11.63 3.93 14.62
N MET A 141 -12.45 3.19 13.87
CA MET A 141 -13.22 2.05 14.41
C MET A 141 -12.29 0.94 14.95
N MET A 142 -11.27 0.56 14.17
CA MET A 142 -10.31 -0.44 14.61
C MET A 142 -9.52 0.02 15.84
N GLN A 143 -9.08 1.29 15.87
CA GLN A 143 -8.34 1.84 17.00
C GLN A 143 -9.16 1.80 18.30
N LYS A 144 -10.49 2.04 18.21
CA LYS A 144 -11.40 1.92 19.39
C LYS A 144 -11.57 0.49 19.86
N ALA A 145 -11.46 -0.50 18.96
CA ALA A 145 -11.57 -1.90 19.30
C ALA A 145 -10.26 -2.49 19.87
N MET A 146 -9.14 -1.79 19.74
CA MET A 146 -7.81 -2.23 20.18
C MET A 146 -7.44 -1.61 21.56
N PRO A 147 -6.42 -2.16 22.25
CA PRO A 147 -5.79 -1.50 23.39
C PRO A 147 -5.26 -0.11 23.03
N LYS A 148 -5.04 0.76 24.02
CA LYS A 148 -4.55 2.13 23.79
C LYS A 148 -3.20 2.20 23.11
N ASP A 149 -2.34 1.19 23.32
CA ASP A 149 -1.02 1.04 22.71
C ASP A 149 -1.03 0.20 21.41
N GLY A 150 -2.21 -0.30 21.04
CA GLY A 150 -2.39 -1.00 19.77
C GLY A 150 -2.40 -0.02 18.59
N LEU A 151 -1.78 -0.41 17.47
CA LEU A 151 -1.64 0.45 16.29
C LEU A 151 -2.17 -0.21 15.03
N VAL A 152 -2.81 0.60 14.20
CA VAL A 152 -3.14 0.27 12.82
C VAL A 152 -2.04 0.86 11.93
N HIS A 153 -1.38 0.03 11.16
CA HIS A 153 -0.34 0.41 10.20
C HIS A 153 -0.86 0.24 8.78
N THR A 154 -0.57 1.21 7.94
CA THR A 154 -0.92 1.17 6.52
C THR A 154 0.35 1.22 5.67
N PRO A 155 1.02 0.07 5.48
CA PRO A 155 2.20 -0.01 4.62
C PRO A 155 1.82 0.25 3.16
N TYR A 156 2.64 1.09 2.50
CA TYR A 156 2.59 1.37 1.07
C TYR A 156 3.73 0.64 0.36
N GLY A 157 3.44 0.17 -0.83
CA GLY A 157 4.39 -0.52 -1.70
C GLY A 157 3.68 -1.25 -2.84
N ALA A 158 4.44 -2.00 -3.60
CA ALA A 158 3.95 -2.85 -4.69
C ALA A 158 4.62 -4.21 -4.61
N THR A 159 4.12 -5.18 -5.40
CA THR A 159 4.74 -6.49 -5.52
C THR A 159 6.25 -6.40 -5.83
N GLU A 160 6.66 -5.35 -6.54
CA GLU A 160 8.04 -5.11 -6.93
C GLU A 160 8.95 -4.59 -5.80
N CYS A 161 8.35 -3.99 -4.74
CA CYS A 161 9.06 -3.52 -3.54
C CYS A 161 8.06 -3.27 -2.40
N LEU A 162 8.11 -4.08 -1.35
CA LEU A 162 7.20 -4.03 -0.21
C LEU A 162 7.95 -4.44 1.08
N PRO A 163 7.76 -3.74 2.22
CA PRO A 163 7.12 -2.42 2.36
C PRO A 163 8.04 -1.30 1.85
N LEU A 164 7.46 -0.25 1.22
CA LEU A 164 8.23 0.91 0.75
C LEU A 164 8.19 2.05 1.78
N ALA A 165 6.99 2.44 2.20
CA ALA A 165 6.73 3.44 3.22
C ALA A 165 5.61 2.97 4.14
N CYS A 166 5.45 3.58 5.30
CA CYS A 166 4.38 3.24 6.23
C CYS A 166 3.98 4.44 7.07
N ILE A 167 2.68 4.54 7.34
CA ILE A 167 2.13 5.42 8.36
C ILE A 167 1.33 4.60 9.37
N SER A 168 1.40 4.97 10.66
CA SER A 168 0.60 4.36 11.73
C SER A 168 -0.58 5.23 12.12
N SER A 169 -1.57 4.64 12.78
CA SER A 169 -2.70 5.40 13.35
C SER A 169 -2.27 6.44 14.37
N ALA A 170 -1.12 6.30 15.01
CA ALA A 170 -0.58 7.31 15.92
C ALA A 170 -0.07 8.56 15.19
N ASP A 171 0.38 8.40 13.94
CA ASP A 171 0.92 9.49 13.12
C ASP A 171 -0.16 10.16 12.24
N MET A 172 -1.35 9.54 12.15
CA MET A 172 -2.48 10.08 11.39
C MET A 172 -3.23 11.16 12.16
N SER A 173 -2.70 12.39 12.10
CA SER A 173 -3.38 13.52 12.74
C SER A 173 -4.62 13.98 11.96
N PRO A 174 -5.57 14.71 12.62
CA PRO A 174 -6.70 15.33 11.93
C PRO A 174 -6.30 16.25 10.78
N GLU A 175 -5.15 16.94 10.92
CA GLU A 175 -4.59 17.84 9.91
C GLU A 175 -4.14 17.06 8.66
N LEU A 176 -3.52 15.88 8.83
CA LEU A 176 -3.16 15.02 7.70
C LEU A 176 -4.38 14.50 6.95
N LEU A 177 -5.40 14.08 7.68
CA LEU A 177 -6.68 13.64 7.09
C LEU A 177 -7.39 14.79 6.37
N ALA A 178 -7.35 16.00 6.93
CA ALA A 178 -7.88 17.20 6.29
C ALA A 178 -7.10 17.56 5.03
N ALA A 179 -5.77 17.43 5.05
CA ALA A 179 -4.92 17.67 3.90
C ALA A 179 -5.24 16.71 2.74
N THR A 180 -5.43 15.42 3.02
CA THR A 180 -5.89 14.45 2.01
C THR A 180 -7.23 14.89 1.39
N ARG A 181 -8.23 15.24 2.22
CA ARG A 181 -9.54 15.71 1.74
C ARG A 181 -9.48 17.03 0.95
N SER A 182 -8.44 17.84 1.15
CA SER A 182 -8.23 19.08 0.41
C SER A 182 -7.38 18.89 -0.86
N GLY A 183 -7.14 17.65 -1.29
CA GLY A 183 -6.44 17.37 -2.55
C GLY A 183 -4.92 17.35 -2.48
N LYS A 184 -4.33 17.17 -1.28
CA LYS A 184 -2.87 17.01 -1.14
C LYS A 184 -2.38 15.62 -1.58
N GLY A 185 -3.29 14.67 -1.81
CA GLY A 185 -2.99 13.27 -2.01
C GLY A 185 -3.11 12.48 -0.70
N THR A 186 -2.73 11.22 -0.72
CA THR A 186 -2.77 10.32 0.45
C THR A 186 -1.39 10.25 1.08
N CYS A 187 -1.26 10.67 2.35
CA CYS A 187 -0.02 10.50 3.10
C CYS A 187 0.22 9.03 3.39
N VAL A 188 1.30 8.48 2.86
CA VAL A 188 1.71 7.07 3.07
C VAL A 188 2.85 6.95 4.09
N GLY A 189 3.19 8.04 4.76
CA GLY A 189 4.15 8.07 5.86
C GLY A 189 5.60 8.17 5.41
N GLN A 190 6.49 7.61 6.21
CA GLN A 190 7.93 7.68 5.95
C GLN A 190 8.43 6.41 5.26
N PRO A 191 9.50 6.50 4.45
CA PRO A 191 10.17 5.33 3.92
C PRO A 191 10.57 4.34 5.02
N VAL A 192 10.32 3.05 4.78
CA VAL A 192 10.75 1.99 5.70
C VAL A 192 12.21 1.67 5.45
N ALA A 193 13.04 1.90 6.47
CA ALA A 193 14.47 1.60 6.37
C ALA A 193 14.71 0.08 6.10
N PRO A 194 15.73 -0.28 5.28
CA PRO A 194 16.76 0.57 4.72
C PRO A 194 16.45 1.07 3.29
N ASN A 195 15.17 1.10 2.86
CA ASN A 195 14.82 1.59 1.54
C ASN A 195 15.18 3.07 1.37
N ARG A 196 15.70 3.41 0.20
CA ARG A 196 15.87 4.78 -0.29
C ARG A 196 14.73 5.08 -1.26
N VAL A 197 14.05 6.19 -1.05
CA VAL A 197 12.95 6.66 -1.90
C VAL A 197 13.28 8.03 -2.42
N ALA A 198 13.02 8.27 -3.69
CA ALA A 198 13.21 9.57 -4.33
C ALA A 198 12.05 9.87 -5.30
N ILE A 199 11.96 11.10 -5.73
CA ILE A 199 10.96 11.57 -6.69
C ILE A 199 11.67 11.89 -7.99
N LEU A 200 11.40 11.11 -9.03
CA LEU A 200 11.96 11.29 -10.36
C LEU A 200 11.02 12.17 -11.21
N ARG A 201 11.58 12.99 -12.09
CA ARG A 201 10.79 13.73 -13.09
C ARG A 201 9.88 12.78 -13.87
N LEU A 202 8.62 13.17 -14.05
CA LEU A 202 7.64 12.36 -14.79
C LEU A 202 8.03 12.18 -16.25
N THR A 203 8.07 10.93 -16.69
CA THR A 203 8.18 10.54 -18.10
C THR A 203 7.55 9.18 -18.33
N ASP A 204 6.96 8.97 -19.49
CA ASP A 204 6.42 7.68 -19.91
C ASP A 204 7.45 6.80 -20.62
N GLU A 205 8.59 7.38 -20.97
CA GLU A 205 9.72 6.70 -21.60
C GLU A 205 10.54 5.89 -20.57
N ALA A 206 11.31 4.94 -21.10
CA ALA A 206 12.29 4.22 -20.30
C ALA A 206 13.45 5.16 -19.90
N VAL A 207 13.83 5.11 -18.62
CA VAL A 207 14.98 5.82 -18.08
C VAL A 207 16.00 4.78 -17.65
N GLU A 208 17.06 4.59 -18.44
CA GLU A 208 18.08 3.58 -18.13
C GLU A 208 18.94 4.02 -16.92
N THR A 209 19.31 5.29 -16.91
CA THR A 209 20.06 5.93 -15.83
C THR A 209 19.48 7.31 -15.55
N PHE A 210 19.57 7.77 -14.31
CA PHE A 210 19.16 9.11 -13.89
C PHE A 210 20.26 9.78 -13.07
N GLY A 211 20.36 11.11 -13.15
CA GLY A 211 21.24 11.92 -12.34
C GLY A 211 20.52 12.74 -11.27
N PRO A 212 21.26 13.49 -10.43
CA PRO A 212 20.67 14.40 -9.45
C PRO A 212 19.73 15.45 -10.06
N GLU A 213 19.96 15.85 -11.30
CA GLU A 213 19.16 16.81 -12.07
C GLU A 213 17.78 16.28 -12.46
N ASP A 214 17.59 14.97 -12.47
CA ASP A 214 16.32 14.32 -12.77
C ASP A 214 15.45 14.15 -11.52
N LEU A 215 16.04 14.35 -10.33
CA LEU A 215 15.33 14.26 -9.06
C LEU A 215 14.66 15.58 -8.72
N LEU A 216 13.46 15.49 -8.17
CA LEU A 216 12.65 16.65 -7.81
C LEU A 216 12.83 17.00 -6.33
N ALA A 217 12.77 18.31 -6.06
CA ALA A 217 12.83 18.84 -4.70
C ALA A 217 11.53 18.57 -3.93
N THR A 218 11.60 18.72 -2.61
CA THR A 218 10.46 18.65 -1.67
C THR A 218 9.28 19.50 -2.17
N GLY A 219 8.09 18.94 -2.16
CA GLY A 219 6.85 19.57 -2.61
C GLY A 219 6.56 19.41 -4.11
N ALA A 220 7.55 19.03 -4.93
CA ALA A 220 7.34 18.83 -6.37
C ALA A 220 6.85 17.40 -6.65
N ILE A 221 5.76 17.30 -7.44
CA ILE A 221 5.17 15.99 -7.80
C ILE A 221 5.94 15.39 -8.98
N GLY A 222 6.34 14.12 -8.82
CA GLY A 222 7.00 13.31 -9.83
C GLY A 222 6.69 11.84 -9.67
N GLU A 223 7.44 10.97 -10.31
CA GLU A 223 7.32 9.53 -10.18
C GLU A 223 8.07 9.03 -8.93
N ILE A 224 7.40 8.28 -8.08
CA ILE A 224 8.02 7.65 -6.92
C ILE A 224 8.95 6.55 -7.41
N ILE A 225 10.22 6.60 -7.00
CA ILE A 225 11.21 5.55 -7.25
C ILE A 225 11.81 5.04 -5.96
N VAL A 226 12.15 3.76 -5.92
CA VAL A 226 12.66 3.09 -4.72
C VAL A 226 13.86 2.19 -5.02
N SER A 227 14.83 2.20 -4.12
CA SER A 227 15.95 1.26 -4.07
C SER A 227 16.10 0.71 -2.67
N GLY A 228 16.31 -0.60 -2.57
CA GLY A 228 16.51 -1.27 -1.29
C GLY A 228 16.57 -2.79 -1.45
N PRO A 229 16.79 -3.52 -0.37
CA PRO A 229 17.00 -4.95 -0.42
C PRO A 229 15.76 -5.74 -0.86
N THR A 230 14.56 -5.15 -0.75
CA THR A 230 13.29 -5.75 -1.22
C THR A 230 12.96 -5.39 -2.66
N THR A 231 13.75 -4.51 -3.30
CA THR A 231 13.53 -4.12 -4.70
C THR A 231 13.87 -5.26 -5.63
N THR A 232 12.86 -5.82 -6.32
CA THR A 232 13.03 -6.92 -7.26
C THR A 232 13.75 -6.49 -8.54
N ASP A 233 14.40 -7.44 -9.23
CA ASP A 233 15.28 -7.11 -10.36
C ASP A 233 14.52 -6.96 -11.68
N SER A 234 13.48 -7.77 -11.92
CA SER A 234 12.86 -7.89 -13.25
C SER A 234 11.47 -8.51 -13.21
N TYR A 235 10.80 -8.41 -14.34
CA TYR A 235 9.61 -9.20 -14.67
C TYR A 235 9.98 -10.42 -15.50
N TRP A 236 9.36 -11.57 -15.21
CA TRP A 236 9.57 -12.82 -15.91
C TRP A 236 9.18 -12.71 -17.39
N GLN A 237 10.14 -12.94 -18.28
CA GLN A 237 9.95 -12.90 -19.75
C GLN A 237 9.28 -11.60 -20.27
N ARG A 238 9.54 -10.45 -19.59
CA ARG A 238 8.97 -9.15 -19.94
C ARG A 238 10.07 -8.08 -19.97
N THR A 239 11.01 -8.20 -20.92
CA THR A 239 12.18 -7.30 -21.02
C THR A 239 11.78 -5.84 -21.21
N ALA A 240 10.81 -5.56 -22.10
CA ALA A 240 10.34 -4.20 -22.35
C ALA A 240 9.72 -3.55 -21.09
N GLN A 241 8.87 -4.29 -20.37
CA GLN A 241 8.26 -3.80 -19.12
C GLN A 241 9.32 -3.65 -18.01
N THR A 242 10.29 -4.55 -17.96
CA THR A 242 11.43 -4.42 -17.02
C THR A 242 12.20 -3.13 -17.29
N ARG A 243 12.52 -2.84 -18.56
CA ARG A 243 13.23 -1.61 -18.95
C ARG A 243 12.45 -0.33 -18.60
N LEU A 244 11.12 -0.34 -18.72
CA LEU A 244 10.26 0.79 -18.31
C LEU A 244 10.21 1.00 -16.80
N ALA A 245 10.31 -0.10 -16.02
CA ALA A 245 10.11 -0.08 -14.57
C ALA A 245 11.42 -0.04 -13.76
N LYS A 246 12.57 -0.24 -14.38
CA LYS A 246 13.87 -0.28 -13.69
C LYS A 246 14.81 0.77 -14.26
N THR A 247 15.53 1.43 -13.35
CA THR A 247 16.51 2.46 -13.68
C THR A 247 17.71 2.33 -12.74
N ARG A 248 18.82 3.01 -13.03
CA ARG A 248 20.01 3.00 -12.19
C ARG A 248 20.46 4.42 -11.85
N ASP A 249 20.97 4.58 -10.64
CA ASP A 249 21.66 5.80 -10.25
C ASP A 249 23.13 5.83 -10.81
N PRO A 250 23.86 6.94 -10.66
CA PRO A 250 25.25 7.06 -11.14
C PRO A 250 26.21 6.02 -10.56
N ASP A 251 25.91 5.47 -9.37
CA ASP A 251 26.69 4.42 -8.75
C ASP A 251 26.33 3.02 -9.25
N GLY A 252 25.40 2.93 -10.21
CA GLY A 252 24.92 1.68 -10.79
C GLY A 252 23.89 0.93 -9.94
N GLN A 253 23.46 1.51 -8.80
CA GLN A 253 22.46 0.89 -7.94
C GLN A 253 21.10 0.83 -8.65
N LEU A 254 20.43 -0.32 -8.53
CA LEU A 254 19.11 -0.54 -9.12
C LEU A 254 18.03 0.19 -8.34
N TRP A 255 17.14 0.88 -9.08
CA TRP A 255 15.93 1.51 -8.59
C TRP A 255 14.72 0.98 -9.34
N HIS A 256 13.59 0.87 -8.64
CA HIS A 256 12.29 0.55 -9.23
C HIS A 256 11.46 1.82 -9.35
N ARG A 257 10.91 2.04 -10.53
CA ARG A 257 9.91 3.08 -10.83
C ARG A 257 8.54 2.51 -10.49
N MET A 258 7.88 3.07 -9.48
CA MET A 258 6.62 2.54 -8.95
C MET A 258 5.45 2.68 -9.92
N GLY A 259 5.56 3.57 -10.91
CA GLY A 259 4.44 3.96 -11.76
C GLY A 259 3.38 4.76 -11.00
N ASP A 260 3.75 5.30 -9.85
CA ASP A 260 2.94 6.13 -8.96
C ASP A 260 3.49 7.56 -8.96
N ALA A 261 2.60 8.54 -9.00
CA ALA A 261 2.94 9.94 -8.79
C ALA A 261 2.89 10.30 -7.32
N GLY A 262 3.84 11.13 -6.86
CA GLY A 262 3.88 11.56 -5.47
C GLY A 262 4.96 12.59 -5.20
N TYR A 263 5.08 13.00 -3.95
CA TYR A 263 6.07 13.98 -3.50
C TYR A 263 6.42 13.76 -2.03
N PHE A 264 7.56 14.34 -1.60
CA PHE A 264 7.89 14.46 -0.19
C PHE A 264 7.45 15.82 0.36
N ASP A 265 6.85 15.83 1.55
CA ASP A 265 6.62 17.07 2.28
C ASP A 265 7.86 17.53 3.08
N ALA A 266 7.76 18.71 3.72
CA ALA A 266 8.84 19.28 4.51
C ALA A 266 9.21 18.45 5.75
N GLN A 267 8.38 17.50 6.17
CA GLN A 267 8.63 16.57 7.27
C GLN A 267 9.21 15.23 6.78
N GLY A 268 9.50 15.11 5.47
CA GLY A 268 10.02 13.88 4.87
C GLY A 268 8.98 12.77 4.72
N ARG A 269 7.69 13.08 4.82
CA ARG A 269 6.61 12.13 4.59
C ARG A 269 6.31 12.04 3.09
N LEU A 270 6.10 10.83 2.61
CA LEU A 270 5.72 10.56 1.23
C LEU A 270 4.21 10.71 1.07
N TRP A 271 3.80 11.41 0.03
CA TRP A 271 2.42 11.61 -0.39
C TRP A 271 2.20 10.97 -1.73
N PHE A 272 1.23 10.07 -1.81
CA PHE A 272 0.78 9.43 -3.03
C PHE A 272 -0.32 10.28 -3.68
N CYS A 273 -0.17 10.58 -4.98
CA CYS A 273 -1.09 11.43 -5.74
C CYS A 273 -1.95 10.65 -6.75
N GLY A 274 -1.63 9.38 -6.98
CA GLY A 274 -2.33 8.50 -7.92
C GLY A 274 -1.38 7.76 -8.85
N ARG A 275 -1.93 6.87 -9.66
CA ARG A 275 -1.14 6.16 -10.68
C ARG A 275 -0.69 7.12 -11.78
N LYS A 276 0.59 7.08 -12.15
CA LYS A 276 1.14 7.88 -13.25
C LYS A 276 0.36 7.71 -14.56
N SER A 277 -0.04 6.49 -14.86
CA SER A 277 -0.80 6.16 -16.08
C SER A 277 -2.25 6.66 -16.08
N GLN A 278 -2.76 7.07 -14.93
CA GLN A 278 -4.13 7.60 -14.77
C GLN A 278 -4.16 9.14 -14.63
N ARG A 279 -2.99 9.80 -14.70
CA ARG A 279 -2.95 11.26 -14.69
C ARG A 279 -3.64 11.82 -15.92
N VAL A 280 -4.35 12.92 -15.77
CA VAL A 280 -4.98 13.65 -16.87
C VAL A 280 -4.04 14.74 -17.33
N GLN A 281 -3.55 14.63 -18.55
CA GLN A 281 -2.54 15.51 -19.13
C GLN A 281 -3.23 16.65 -19.88
N THR A 282 -3.47 17.77 -19.20
CA THR A 282 -4.14 18.96 -19.77
C THR A 282 -3.13 19.94 -20.37
N ALA A 283 -3.62 20.93 -21.12
CA ALA A 283 -2.80 22.02 -21.64
C ALA A 283 -2.19 22.92 -20.51
N LEU A 284 -2.74 22.85 -19.29
CA LEU A 284 -2.29 23.63 -18.12
C LEU A 284 -1.39 22.81 -17.17
N GLY A 285 -1.17 21.52 -17.47
CA GLY A 285 -0.39 20.61 -16.66
C GLY A 285 -1.15 19.33 -16.29
N ASP A 286 -0.49 18.47 -15.54
CA ASP A 286 -1.03 17.18 -15.14
C ASP A 286 -1.95 17.30 -13.92
N LEU A 287 -3.10 16.62 -13.96
CA LEU A 287 -3.99 16.41 -12.83
C LEU A 287 -3.89 14.96 -12.37
N PHE A 288 -3.82 14.76 -11.04
CA PHE A 288 -3.63 13.45 -10.45
C PHE A 288 -4.92 12.96 -9.79
N ALA A 289 -5.33 11.74 -10.14
CA ALA A 289 -6.63 11.18 -9.78
C ALA A 289 -6.89 11.20 -8.27
N ASP A 290 -5.95 10.68 -7.47
CA ASP A 290 -6.12 10.57 -6.00
C ASP A 290 -6.30 11.94 -5.33
N GLN A 291 -5.65 12.99 -5.86
CA GLN A 291 -5.79 14.36 -5.35
C GLN A 291 -7.18 14.95 -5.63
N ILE A 292 -7.67 14.77 -6.84
CA ILE A 292 -8.96 15.35 -7.27
C ILE A 292 -10.11 14.54 -6.67
N GLU A 293 -10.06 13.22 -6.77
CA GLU A 293 -11.10 12.33 -6.27
C GLU A 293 -11.30 12.46 -4.76
N ALA A 294 -10.23 12.63 -3.99
CA ALA A 294 -10.32 12.84 -2.54
C ALA A 294 -11.17 14.05 -2.13
N VAL A 295 -11.11 15.14 -2.92
CA VAL A 295 -11.91 16.35 -2.66
C VAL A 295 -13.40 16.07 -2.87
N PHE A 296 -13.74 15.42 -3.98
CA PHE A 296 -15.14 15.18 -4.34
C PHE A 296 -15.76 14.02 -3.56
N ASN A 297 -14.98 13.00 -3.19
CA ASN A 297 -15.41 11.92 -2.31
C ASN A 297 -15.76 12.42 -0.89
N GLY A 298 -15.31 13.62 -0.51
CA GLY A 298 -15.68 14.25 0.75
C GLY A 298 -17.04 14.96 0.76
N ILE A 299 -17.72 15.06 -0.39
CA ILE A 299 -19.00 15.75 -0.53
C ILE A 299 -20.13 14.82 -0.08
N GLU A 300 -21.04 15.34 0.72
CA GLU A 300 -22.22 14.60 1.18
C GLU A 300 -23.07 14.10 0.01
N GLY A 301 -23.47 12.82 0.06
CA GLY A 301 -24.24 12.16 -1.00
C GLY A 301 -23.37 11.54 -2.11
N VAL A 302 -22.08 11.79 -2.16
CA VAL A 302 -21.15 11.13 -3.10
C VAL A 302 -20.67 9.82 -2.49
N GLU A 303 -20.81 8.73 -3.22
CA GLU A 303 -20.27 7.42 -2.84
C GLU A 303 -18.82 7.25 -3.29
N ARG A 304 -18.55 7.59 -4.55
CA ARG A 304 -17.21 7.59 -5.13
C ARG A 304 -17.13 8.43 -6.40
N THR A 305 -15.91 8.80 -6.75
CA THR A 305 -15.62 9.54 -7.99
C THR A 305 -14.49 8.88 -8.76
N ALA A 306 -14.39 9.19 -10.07
CA ALA A 306 -13.27 8.82 -10.90
C ALA A 306 -12.93 9.97 -11.86
N LEU A 307 -11.66 10.39 -11.87
CA LEU A 307 -11.15 11.39 -12.80
C LEU A 307 -10.64 10.69 -14.06
N VAL A 308 -11.12 11.11 -15.22
CA VAL A 308 -10.69 10.61 -16.53
C VAL A 308 -10.33 11.76 -17.47
N GLY A 309 -9.34 11.55 -18.34
CA GLY A 309 -8.95 12.51 -19.38
C GLY A 309 -9.54 12.10 -20.72
N VAL A 310 -10.21 13.02 -21.40
CA VAL A 310 -10.76 12.83 -22.74
C VAL A 310 -9.95 13.63 -23.74
N GLY A 311 -9.45 12.98 -24.79
CA GLY A 311 -8.64 13.62 -25.84
C GLY A 311 -7.18 13.16 -25.84
N ALA A 312 -6.35 13.86 -26.61
CA ALA A 312 -4.93 13.53 -26.76
C ALA A 312 -4.13 13.94 -25.51
N PRO A 313 -3.11 13.17 -25.10
CA PRO A 313 -2.21 13.53 -24.01
C PRO A 313 -1.62 14.93 -24.21
N GLY A 314 -1.56 15.73 -23.15
CA GLY A 314 -1.13 17.13 -23.16
C GLY A 314 -2.22 18.15 -23.54
N GLN A 315 -3.40 17.68 -23.96
CA GLN A 315 -4.58 18.50 -24.30
C GLN A 315 -5.88 17.84 -23.82
N GLN A 316 -5.80 16.96 -22.85
CA GLN A 316 -6.98 16.26 -22.34
C GLN A 316 -7.91 17.21 -21.62
N GLU A 317 -9.21 17.02 -21.84
CA GLU A 317 -10.27 17.62 -21.05
C GLU A 317 -10.53 16.74 -19.81
N PRO A 318 -10.45 17.27 -18.59
CA PRO A 318 -10.73 16.50 -17.39
C PRO A 318 -12.24 16.28 -17.22
N VAL A 319 -12.65 15.03 -17.06
CA VAL A 319 -14.04 14.63 -16.79
C VAL A 319 -14.08 13.91 -15.46
N LEU A 320 -14.94 14.37 -14.55
CA LEU A 320 -15.18 13.71 -13.27
C LEU A 320 -16.46 12.88 -13.33
N CYS A 321 -16.34 11.56 -13.23
CA CYS A 321 -17.46 10.66 -13.07
C CYS A 321 -17.83 10.58 -11.58
N ILE A 322 -19.11 10.73 -11.24
CA ILE A 322 -19.60 10.73 -9.85
C ILE A 322 -20.66 9.66 -9.69
N GLU A 323 -20.47 8.79 -8.70
CA GLU A 323 -21.49 7.87 -8.22
C GLU A 323 -22.10 8.42 -6.93
N LEU A 324 -23.41 8.51 -6.89
CA LEU A 324 -24.13 8.99 -5.71
C LEU A 324 -24.64 7.82 -4.87
N HIS A 325 -24.69 8.00 -3.56
CA HIS A 325 -25.41 7.06 -2.70
C HIS A 325 -26.84 6.87 -3.22
N ASN A 326 -27.32 5.63 -3.27
CA ASN A 326 -28.72 5.37 -3.61
C ASN A 326 -29.63 6.10 -2.62
N ILE A 327 -30.12 7.27 -3.01
CA ILE A 327 -31.19 7.95 -2.31
C ILE A 327 -32.42 7.07 -2.57
N LYS A 328 -32.75 6.20 -1.60
CA LYS A 328 -34.09 5.59 -1.59
C LYS A 328 -35.07 6.76 -1.61
N SER A 329 -35.73 6.97 -2.74
CA SER A 329 -36.88 7.88 -2.82
C SER A 329 -37.86 7.47 -1.72
N THR A 330 -37.96 8.28 -0.70
CA THR A 330 -38.98 8.20 0.34
C THR A 330 -40.37 8.43 -0.28
#